data_0f07553271c41d0d3844f871f83bcacd
#
_entry.id   0f07553271c41d0d3844f871f83bcacd
#
_cell.length_a   1.000
_cell.length_b   1.000
_cell.length_c   1.000
_cell.angle_alpha   90.00
_cell.angle_beta   90.00
_cell.angle_gamma   90.00
#
_symmetry.space_group_name_H-M   'P 1'
#
loop_
_entity.id
_entity.type
_entity.pdbx_description
1 polymer ?
#
loop_
_entity_poly.entity_id
_entity_poly.type
_entity_poly.pdbx_seq_one_letter_code
_entity_poly.pdbx_strand_id
1 'polypeptide(L)'
;MTGCIVGWAHTKFGKHEGVELETLIVDAATGAMVDAGVAPVDVDEIYIGHFNGGFVMQDFPASLVLQAHNDLRFKPATRVENACATGTAAIYQGLKAIAANQARIVLCVGVEKMTELNGAAIGEVLTKASYYREEGGENGSFVDIFARIAESYFQKYGDQSDALAQIAAKNHANGAVNPLAHFQKDLGYAFCREPSDKNPLISGPLKRSDCSPVTDGAAAVVLADTTTAMGMDKAVLFRATAHVNDFLPMTKRDVTQFEGAAKAWHQAYDRAKIGVDDLDVVEVHDCFTIAEMLIYEAMGLAEKGQGASVIADGVSTKDGKLPVNPSGGLKSKGHPIGATGVSMHVMAAMQTRGDAGALQINGAEIAGVFNMGGSAVANYASILEAVR
;
A
#
# COMPACT_ATOMS: atom_id res chain seq x y z
N MET A 1 9.39 -5.64 22.24
CA MET A 1 8.72 -6.83 21.67
C MET A 1 8.24 -6.47 20.28
N THR A 2 8.39 -7.36 19.32
CA THR A 2 7.82 -7.26 17.98
C THR A 2 6.46 -7.94 17.98
N GLY A 3 5.52 -7.54 17.10
CA GLY A 3 4.23 -8.20 16.93
C GLY A 3 4.23 -9.07 15.67
N CYS A 4 3.25 -9.94 15.56
CA CYS A 4 3.00 -10.78 14.40
C CYS A 4 1.62 -10.49 13.82
N ILE A 5 1.48 -10.63 12.50
CA ILE A 5 0.17 -10.79 11.86
C ILE A 5 -0.24 -12.26 12.07
N VAL A 6 -1.43 -12.48 12.63
CA VAL A 6 -1.93 -13.82 12.97
C VAL A 6 -3.20 -14.18 12.21
N GLY A 7 -3.76 -13.23 11.45
CA GLY A 7 -4.89 -13.44 10.56
C GLY A 7 -5.19 -12.18 9.77
N TRP A 8 -5.93 -12.36 8.68
CA TRP A 8 -6.24 -11.26 7.76
C TRP A 8 -7.55 -11.48 7.00
N ALA A 9 -8.07 -10.38 6.47
CA ALA A 9 -9.11 -10.40 5.47
C ALA A 9 -8.92 -9.26 4.46
N HIS A 10 -9.50 -9.44 3.28
CA HIS A 10 -9.41 -8.49 2.20
C HIS A 10 -10.68 -8.56 1.35
N THR A 11 -11.41 -7.45 1.20
CA THR A 11 -12.52 -7.39 0.24
C THR A 11 -11.95 -7.34 -1.17
N LYS A 12 -12.67 -7.84 -2.16
CA LYS A 12 -12.26 -7.56 -3.55
C LYS A 12 -12.21 -6.03 -3.73
N PHE A 13 -11.11 -5.50 -4.22
CA PHE A 13 -11.02 -4.09 -4.56
C PHE A 13 -11.79 -3.81 -5.86
N GLY A 14 -12.48 -2.66 -5.94
CA GLY A 14 -13.28 -2.34 -7.12
C GLY A 14 -14.20 -1.15 -6.90
N LYS A 15 -15.24 -1.07 -7.73
CA LYS A 15 -16.36 -0.18 -7.52
C LYS A 15 -17.46 -0.94 -6.77
N HIS A 16 -17.77 -0.51 -5.56
CA HIS A 16 -18.78 -1.13 -4.70
C HIS A 16 -20.07 -0.29 -4.70
N GLU A 17 -20.76 -0.25 -5.83
CA GLU A 17 -22.03 0.50 -5.96
C GLU A 17 -23.07 -0.02 -4.97
N GLY A 18 -23.69 0.88 -4.21
CA GLY A 18 -24.72 0.53 -3.21
C GLY A 18 -24.20 -0.17 -1.95
N VAL A 19 -22.88 -0.31 -1.79
CA VAL A 19 -22.27 -0.85 -0.57
C VAL A 19 -21.79 0.30 0.30
N GLU A 20 -22.26 0.37 1.53
CA GLU A 20 -21.88 1.40 2.48
C GLU A 20 -20.45 1.20 3.00
N LEU A 21 -19.83 2.30 3.47
CA LEU A 21 -18.52 2.27 4.13
C LEU A 21 -18.49 1.29 5.31
N GLU A 22 -19.55 1.30 6.12
CA GLU A 22 -19.71 0.42 7.28
C GLU A 22 -19.66 -1.06 6.90
N THR A 23 -20.34 -1.45 5.81
CA THR A 23 -20.34 -2.84 5.34
C THR A 23 -18.91 -3.32 5.00
N LEU A 24 -18.14 -2.49 4.29
CA LEU A 24 -16.74 -2.82 3.97
C LEU A 24 -15.89 -2.98 5.24
N ILE A 25 -16.10 -2.12 6.23
CA ILE A 25 -15.40 -2.18 7.54
C ILE A 25 -15.76 -3.49 8.26
N VAL A 26 -17.05 -3.79 8.37
CA VAL A 26 -17.56 -4.96 9.10
C VAL A 26 -17.09 -6.26 8.45
N ASP A 27 -17.17 -6.36 7.13
CA ASP A 27 -16.74 -7.54 6.37
C ASP A 27 -15.24 -7.83 6.60
N ALA A 28 -14.39 -6.81 6.48
CA ALA A 28 -12.96 -6.97 6.67
C ALA A 28 -12.61 -7.30 8.13
N ALA A 29 -13.20 -6.60 9.10
CA ALA A 29 -12.97 -6.83 10.52
C ALA A 29 -13.39 -8.24 10.96
N THR A 30 -14.59 -8.66 10.59
CA THR A 30 -15.12 -10.00 10.88
C THR A 30 -14.27 -11.07 10.23
N GLY A 31 -13.95 -10.91 8.94
CA GLY A 31 -13.13 -11.87 8.20
C GLY A 31 -11.75 -12.06 8.83
N ALA A 32 -11.08 -10.97 9.25
CA ALA A 32 -9.75 -11.06 9.87
C ALA A 32 -9.78 -11.77 11.23
N MET A 33 -10.78 -11.50 12.08
CA MET A 33 -10.93 -12.19 13.35
C MET A 33 -11.20 -13.71 13.16
N VAL A 34 -12.07 -14.05 12.21
CA VAL A 34 -12.37 -15.46 11.87
C VAL A 34 -11.11 -16.17 11.35
N ASP A 35 -10.37 -15.54 10.45
CA ASP A 35 -9.14 -16.10 9.87
C ASP A 35 -8.03 -16.28 10.92
N ALA A 36 -7.97 -15.38 11.92
CA ALA A 36 -7.06 -15.50 13.05
C ALA A 36 -7.49 -16.51 14.10
N GLY A 37 -8.73 -17.01 14.07
CA GLY A 37 -9.32 -17.80 15.16
C GLY A 37 -9.45 -17.03 16.47
N VAL A 38 -9.56 -15.69 16.41
CA VAL A 38 -9.65 -14.80 17.57
C VAL A 38 -11.11 -14.51 17.88
N ALA A 39 -11.54 -14.77 19.10
CA ALA A 39 -12.86 -14.34 19.55
C ALA A 39 -12.89 -12.81 19.70
N PRO A 40 -13.98 -12.12 19.31
CA PRO A 40 -14.07 -10.66 19.42
C PRO A 40 -13.83 -10.12 20.84
N VAL A 41 -14.18 -10.88 21.86
CA VAL A 41 -13.95 -10.54 23.27
C VAL A 41 -12.45 -10.46 23.62
N ASP A 42 -11.59 -11.18 22.90
CA ASP A 42 -10.13 -11.23 23.14
C ASP A 42 -9.37 -10.08 22.45
N VAL A 43 -10.02 -9.30 21.58
CA VAL A 43 -9.44 -8.10 20.99
C VAL A 43 -9.29 -7.05 22.09
N ASP A 44 -8.06 -6.57 22.30
CA ASP A 44 -7.76 -5.57 23.34
C ASP A 44 -7.99 -4.14 22.82
N GLU A 45 -7.60 -3.85 21.57
CA GLU A 45 -7.61 -2.52 20.97
C GLU A 45 -7.84 -2.57 19.46
N ILE A 46 -8.39 -1.49 18.90
CA ILE A 46 -8.76 -1.37 17.49
C ILE A 46 -8.14 -0.11 16.88
N TYR A 47 -7.47 -0.24 15.74
CA TYR A 47 -7.03 0.88 14.92
C TYR A 47 -7.63 0.78 13.52
N ILE A 48 -8.19 1.88 13.02
CA ILE A 48 -8.70 1.97 11.66
C ILE A 48 -8.01 3.06 10.86
N GLY A 49 -7.48 2.69 9.71
CA GLY A 49 -6.97 3.61 8.72
C GLY A 49 -8.07 4.04 7.76
N HIS A 50 -8.37 5.34 7.73
CA HIS A 50 -9.36 5.93 6.83
C HIS A 50 -8.96 7.38 6.54
N PHE A 51 -8.66 7.68 5.29
CA PHE A 51 -8.30 9.03 4.86
C PHE A 51 -9.53 9.94 4.82
N ASN A 52 -10.59 9.53 4.16
CA ASN A 52 -11.82 10.25 3.86
C ASN A 52 -11.56 11.56 3.08
N GLY A 53 -11.08 12.62 3.74
CA GLY A 53 -10.89 13.92 3.11
C GLY A 53 -12.16 14.54 2.51
N GLY A 54 -13.31 13.85 2.58
CA GLY A 54 -14.60 14.21 2.00
C GLY A 54 -15.09 13.26 0.90
N PHE A 55 -14.53 12.06 0.77
CA PHE A 55 -15.04 11.05 -0.16
C PHE A 55 -16.45 10.60 0.22
N VAL A 56 -16.72 10.44 1.50
CA VAL A 56 -18.04 10.09 2.05
C VAL A 56 -18.45 11.06 3.14
N MET A 57 -19.76 11.19 3.36
CA MET A 57 -20.30 12.04 4.43
C MET A 57 -20.09 11.43 5.83
N GLN A 58 -20.08 10.10 5.92
CA GLN A 58 -19.88 9.41 7.20
C GLN A 58 -18.41 9.52 7.62
N ASP A 59 -18.18 10.23 8.69
CA ASP A 59 -16.89 10.26 9.39
C ASP A 59 -16.99 9.45 10.70
N PHE A 60 -15.95 9.49 11.58
CA PHE A 60 -15.89 8.72 12.82
C PHE A 60 -15.90 7.18 12.62
N PRO A 61 -15.12 6.65 11.68
CA PRO A 61 -15.15 5.24 11.29
C PRO A 61 -14.68 4.29 12.39
N ALA A 62 -13.93 4.78 13.40
CA ALA A 62 -13.41 3.94 14.48
C ALA A 62 -14.53 3.20 15.22
N SER A 63 -15.65 3.88 15.49
CA SER A 63 -16.79 3.27 16.17
C SER A 63 -17.63 2.38 15.26
N LEU A 64 -17.49 2.47 13.94
CA LEU A 64 -18.17 1.56 13.00
C LEU A 64 -17.56 0.15 13.04
N VAL A 65 -16.29 -0.01 13.39
CA VAL A 65 -15.66 -1.34 13.54
C VAL A 65 -16.36 -2.19 14.59
N LEU A 66 -16.91 -1.54 15.64
CA LEU A 66 -17.63 -2.23 16.73
C LEU A 66 -18.92 -2.93 16.26
N GLN A 67 -19.44 -2.55 15.09
CA GLN A 67 -20.59 -3.21 14.44
C GLN A 67 -20.28 -4.64 13.96
N ALA A 68 -19.01 -5.00 13.85
CA ALA A 68 -18.61 -6.35 13.45
C ALA A 68 -19.04 -7.42 14.47
N HIS A 69 -19.09 -7.10 15.77
CA HIS A 69 -19.58 -8.01 16.81
C HIS A 69 -19.94 -7.27 18.12
N ASN A 70 -20.96 -7.75 18.84
CA ASN A 70 -21.39 -7.15 20.11
C ASN A 70 -20.28 -7.13 21.18
N ASP A 71 -19.40 -8.11 21.21
CA ASP A 71 -18.30 -8.21 22.18
C ASP A 71 -17.17 -7.22 21.93
N LEU A 72 -17.18 -6.52 20.80
CA LEU A 72 -16.29 -5.38 20.55
C LEU A 72 -16.78 -4.10 21.24
N ARG A 73 -18.01 -4.10 21.74
CA ARG A 73 -18.55 -2.94 22.47
C ARG A 73 -17.65 -2.60 23.65
N PHE A 74 -17.36 -1.32 23.82
CA PHE A 74 -16.48 -0.76 24.86
C PHE A 74 -14.96 -1.01 24.63
N LYS A 75 -14.54 -1.65 23.55
CA LYS A 75 -13.12 -1.73 23.20
C LYS A 75 -12.63 -0.36 22.74
N PRO A 76 -11.41 0.04 23.11
CA PRO A 76 -10.78 1.24 22.57
C PRO A 76 -10.67 1.13 21.04
N ALA A 77 -11.11 2.16 20.33
CA ALA A 77 -11.05 2.21 18.88
C ALA A 77 -10.60 3.60 18.42
N THR A 78 -9.57 3.68 17.58
CA THR A 78 -8.98 4.94 17.15
C THR A 78 -8.80 4.97 15.64
N ARG A 79 -9.20 6.09 15.00
CA ARG A 79 -8.86 6.37 13.60
C ARG A 79 -7.46 6.91 13.50
N VAL A 80 -6.74 6.42 12.48
CA VAL A 80 -5.40 6.88 12.10
C VAL A 80 -5.46 7.42 10.68
N GLU A 81 -4.73 8.48 10.40
CA GLU A 81 -4.61 9.07 9.08
C GLU A 81 -3.15 9.48 8.80
N ASN A 82 -2.63 9.18 7.61
CA ASN A 82 -1.36 9.68 7.09
C ASN A 82 -1.34 9.60 5.54
N ALA A 83 -2.31 10.24 4.92
CA ALA A 83 -2.57 10.20 3.47
C ALA A 83 -2.58 8.76 2.93
N CYS A 84 -1.92 8.47 1.81
CA CYS A 84 -1.92 7.13 1.22
C CYS A 84 -1.20 6.06 2.07
N ALA A 85 -0.46 6.45 3.12
CA ALA A 85 0.16 5.54 4.08
C ALA A 85 -0.73 5.20 5.29
N THR A 86 -1.95 5.67 5.31
CA THR A 86 -2.92 5.55 6.41
C THR A 86 -3.08 4.12 6.92
N GLY A 87 -3.19 3.13 6.02
CA GLY A 87 -3.35 1.73 6.43
C GLY A 87 -2.14 1.18 7.19
N THR A 88 -0.92 1.48 6.71
CA THR A 88 0.31 1.08 7.42
C THR A 88 0.47 1.85 8.73
N ALA A 89 0.08 3.13 8.76
CA ALA A 89 0.08 3.91 9.99
C ALA A 89 -0.80 3.27 11.07
N ALA A 90 -1.98 2.75 10.73
CA ALA A 90 -2.85 2.03 11.65
C ALA A 90 -2.20 0.76 12.20
N ILE A 91 -1.57 -0.07 11.35
CA ILE A 91 -0.79 -1.25 11.75
C ILE A 91 0.32 -0.84 12.74
N TYR A 92 1.05 0.24 12.44
CA TYR A 92 2.16 0.68 13.30
C TYR A 92 1.69 1.19 14.68
N GLN A 93 0.46 1.76 14.78
CA GLN A 93 -0.09 2.07 16.11
C GLN A 93 -0.39 0.78 16.89
N GLY A 94 -0.97 -0.24 16.24
CA GLY A 94 -1.19 -1.56 16.87
C GLY A 94 0.12 -2.19 17.36
N LEU A 95 1.19 -2.16 16.54
CA LEU A 95 2.50 -2.65 16.96
C LEU A 95 3.09 -1.86 18.13
N LYS A 96 2.85 -0.54 18.20
CA LYS A 96 3.28 0.29 19.35
C LYS A 96 2.50 -0.05 20.61
N ALA A 97 1.20 -0.30 20.53
CA ALA A 97 0.38 -0.73 21.66
C ALA A 97 0.89 -2.07 22.22
N ILE A 98 1.20 -3.03 21.34
CA ILE A 98 1.80 -4.32 21.72
C ILE A 98 3.19 -4.10 22.36
N ALA A 99 4.05 -3.30 21.75
CA ALA A 99 5.40 -3.04 22.28
C ALA A 99 5.38 -2.33 23.64
N ALA A 100 4.34 -1.52 23.89
CA ALA A 100 4.12 -0.86 25.18
C ALA A 100 3.43 -1.75 26.23
N ASN A 101 3.12 -3.02 25.89
CA ASN A 101 2.34 -3.96 26.72
C ASN A 101 0.94 -3.44 27.10
N GLN A 102 0.35 -2.59 26.29
CA GLN A 102 -1.02 -2.08 26.46
C GLN A 102 -2.06 -3.03 25.85
N ALA A 103 -1.66 -3.77 24.82
CA ALA A 103 -2.49 -4.75 24.15
C ALA A 103 -1.69 -6.01 23.83
N ARG A 104 -2.34 -7.16 23.77
CA ARG A 104 -1.81 -8.44 23.29
C ARG A 104 -2.35 -8.78 21.91
N ILE A 105 -3.61 -8.48 21.67
CA ILE A 105 -4.32 -8.72 20.41
C ILE A 105 -4.94 -7.41 19.93
N VAL A 106 -4.56 -6.99 18.73
CA VAL A 106 -5.02 -5.73 18.13
C VAL A 106 -5.64 -5.98 16.77
N LEU A 107 -6.82 -5.46 16.54
CA LEU A 107 -7.47 -5.46 15.22
C LEU A 107 -7.11 -4.16 14.48
N CYS A 108 -6.47 -4.29 13.32
CA CYS A 108 -6.15 -3.16 12.43
C CYS A 108 -6.96 -3.28 11.15
N VAL A 109 -7.78 -2.28 10.86
CA VAL A 109 -8.62 -2.22 9.66
C VAL A 109 -8.15 -1.06 8.79
N GLY A 110 -8.16 -1.21 7.48
CA GLY A 110 -8.00 -0.12 6.52
C GLY A 110 -9.18 -0.10 5.55
N VAL A 111 -9.74 1.06 5.29
CA VAL A 111 -10.90 1.20 4.42
C VAL A 111 -10.86 2.51 3.64
N GLU A 112 -11.34 2.49 2.40
CA GLU A 112 -11.72 3.71 1.69
C GLU A 112 -12.90 3.45 0.76
N LYS A 113 -13.80 4.42 0.67
CA LYS A 113 -14.95 4.45 -0.25
C LYS A 113 -14.86 5.73 -1.07
N MET A 114 -14.28 5.61 -2.28
CA MET A 114 -13.90 6.77 -3.10
C MET A 114 -14.88 7.04 -4.24
N THR A 115 -15.68 6.02 -4.63
CA THR A 115 -16.46 6.05 -5.89
C THR A 115 -17.84 6.68 -5.75
N GLU A 116 -18.19 7.24 -4.60
CA GLU A 116 -19.44 7.99 -4.41
C GLU A 116 -19.39 9.39 -5.03
N LEU A 117 -18.18 9.94 -5.20
CA LEU A 117 -17.97 11.22 -5.83
C LEU A 117 -17.77 11.10 -7.34
N ASN A 118 -18.01 12.19 -8.06
CA ASN A 118 -17.61 12.31 -9.47
C ASN A 118 -16.11 12.59 -9.62
N GLY A 119 -15.57 12.42 -10.82
CA GLY A 119 -14.13 12.51 -11.07
C GLY A 119 -13.48 13.84 -10.64
N ALA A 120 -14.13 14.97 -10.82
CA ALA A 120 -13.60 16.28 -10.43
C ALA A 120 -13.52 16.44 -8.91
N ALA A 121 -14.58 16.04 -8.19
CA ALA A 121 -14.62 16.07 -6.74
C ALA A 121 -13.61 15.08 -6.11
N ILE A 122 -13.41 13.91 -6.72
CA ILE A 122 -12.35 12.98 -6.33
C ILE A 122 -10.97 13.65 -6.42
N GLY A 123 -10.70 14.33 -7.54
CA GLY A 123 -9.44 15.05 -7.76
C GLY A 123 -9.19 16.09 -6.67
N GLU A 124 -10.21 16.86 -6.29
CA GLU A 124 -10.11 17.85 -5.21
C GLU A 124 -9.79 17.21 -3.85
N VAL A 125 -10.45 16.11 -3.52
CA VAL A 125 -10.17 15.39 -2.27
C VAL A 125 -8.74 14.85 -2.27
N LEU A 126 -8.27 14.27 -3.37
CA LEU A 126 -6.91 13.71 -3.49
C LEU A 126 -5.82 14.77 -3.30
N THR A 127 -6.03 16.01 -3.76
CA THR A 127 -5.04 17.08 -3.58
C THR A 127 -4.81 17.47 -2.13
N LYS A 128 -5.73 17.13 -1.20
CA LYS A 128 -5.53 17.33 0.24
C LYS A 128 -4.40 16.47 0.82
N ALA A 129 -3.95 15.44 0.08
CA ALA A 129 -2.77 14.64 0.45
C ALA A 129 -1.44 15.30 0.03
N SER A 130 -1.45 16.55 -0.40
CA SER A 130 -0.29 17.38 -0.77
C SER A 130 -0.26 18.70 0.01
N TYR A 131 0.76 19.51 -0.22
CA TYR A 131 0.78 20.86 0.35
C TYR A 131 -0.15 21.79 -0.46
N TYR A 132 -1.41 21.80 -0.08
CA TYR A 132 -2.51 22.40 -0.84
C TYR A 132 -2.25 23.85 -1.30
N ARG A 133 -1.55 24.66 -0.47
CA ARG A 133 -1.26 26.08 -0.81
C ARG A 133 -0.37 26.24 -2.03
N GLU A 134 0.53 25.28 -2.32
CA GLU A 134 1.47 25.35 -3.44
C GLU A 134 1.09 24.39 -4.57
N GLU A 135 0.37 23.30 -4.25
CA GLU A 135 0.24 22.14 -5.12
C GLU A 135 -1.23 21.81 -5.46
N GLY A 136 -2.19 22.41 -4.76
CA GLY A 136 -3.62 22.15 -4.92
C GLY A 136 -4.41 23.28 -5.56
N GLY A 137 -5.71 23.09 -5.77
CA GLY A 137 -6.62 24.06 -6.34
C GLY A 137 -6.23 24.46 -7.77
N GLU A 138 -6.07 25.74 -8.03
CA GLU A 138 -5.66 26.27 -9.34
C GLU A 138 -4.22 25.91 -9.72
N ASN A 139 -3.40 25.44 -8.77
CA ASN A 139 -2.00 25.06 -9.00
C ASN A 139 -1.84 23.60 -9.49
N GLY A 140 -2.91 22.83 -9.58
CA GLY A 140 -2.89 21.49 -10.15
C GLY A 140 -3.69 20.46 -9.36
N SER A 141 -3.61 19.23 -9.83
CA SER A 141 -4.20 18.03 -9.22
C SER A 141 -3.11 17.13 -8.63
N PHE A 142 -3.51 16.10 -7.91
CA PHE A 142 -2.57 15.10 -7.39
C PHE A 142 -1.82 14.35 -8.52
N VAL A 143 -2.42 14.20 -9.70
CA VAL A 143 -1.75 13.63 -10.89
C VAL A 143 -0.67 14.58 -11.41
N ASP A 144 -0.91 15.91 -11.38
CA ASP A 144 0.07 16.91 -11.83
C ASP A 144 1.32 16.93 -10.95
N ILE A 145 1.20 16.56 -9.67
CA ILE A 145 2.34 16.41 -8.77
C ILE A 145 3.28 15.32 -9.29
N PHE A 146 2.74 14.14 -9.61
CA PHE A 146 3.54 13.04 -10.12
C PHE A 146 3.99 13.24 -11.58
N ALA A 147 3.24 13.99 -12.37
CA ALA A 147 3.69 14.44 -13.69
C ALA A 147 4.93 15.34 -13.59
N ARG A 148 4.95 16.32 -12.68
CA ARG A 148 6.13 17.16 -12.41
C ARG A 148 7.33 16.35 -11.92
N ILE A 149 7.11 15.31 -11.10
CA ILE A 149 8.17 14.37 -10.67
C ILE A 149 8.74 13.64 -11.90
N ALA A 150 7.86 13.11 -12.76
CA ALA A 150 8.28 12.40 -13.97
C ALA A 150 9.02 13.32 -14.94
N GLU A 151 8.52 14.52 -15.19
CA GLU A 151 9.20 15.54 -16.04
C GLU A 151 10.57 15.89 -15.50
N SER A 152 10.68 16.16 -14.19
CA SER A 152 11.95 16.48 -13.54
C SER A 152 12.96 15.33 -13.66
N TYR A 153 12.47 14.09 -13.50
CA TYR A 153 13.30 12.90 -13.64
C TYR A 153 13.74 12.70 -15.10
N PHE A 154 12.83 12.86 -16.08
CA PHE A 154 13.15 12.75 -17.51
C PHE A 154 14.13 13.83 -17.96
N GLN A 155 13.98 15.04 -17.45
CA GLN A 155 14.92 16.13 -17.75
C GLN A 155 16.34 15.80 -17.26
N LYS A 156 16.46 15.10 -16.13
CA LYS A 156 17.74 14.78 -15.50
C LYS A 156 18.39 13.52 -16.08
N TYR A 157 17.59 12.50 -16.40
CA TYR A 157 18.07 11.17 -16.75
C TYR A 157 17.61 10.66 -18.13
N GLY A 158 16.93 11.50 -18.91
CA GLY A 158 16.38 11.12 -20.22
C GLY A 158 14.97 10.55 -20.14
N ASP A 159 14.38 10.30 -21.32
CA ASP A 159 13.03 9.74 -21.46
C ASP A 159 12.95 8.33 -20.85
N GLN A 160 11.98 8.13 -19.97
CA GLN A 160 11.74 6.85 -19.30
C GLN A 160 10.39 6.23 -19.69
N SER A 161 9.77 6.69 -20.74
CA SER A 161 8.42 6.26 -21.17
C SER A 161 8.33 4.74 -21.39
N ASP A 162 9.41 4.10 -21.82
CA ASP A 162 9.48 2.65 -21.98
C ASP A 162 9.42 1.92 -20.63
N ALA A 163 10.21 2.38 -19.66
CA ALA A 163 10.23 1.80 -18.32
C ALA A 163 8.88 1.95 -17.61
N LEU A 164 8.24 3.14 -17.70
CA LEU A 164 6.91 3.34 -17.13
C LEU A 164 5.89 2.39 -17.76
N ALA A 165 5.92 2.20 -19.08
CA ALA A 165 5.02 1.28 -19.78
C ALA A 165 5.27 -0.19 -19.39
N GLN A 166 6.53 -0.60 -19.21
CA GLN A 166 6.88 -1.95 -18.75
C GLN A 166 6.38 -2.20 -17.32
N ILE A 167 6.53 -1.23 -16.41
CA ILE A 167 6.01 -1.30 -15.03
C ILE A 167 4.49 -1.44 -15.06
N ALA A 168 3.79 -0.61 -15.84
CA ALA A 168 2.33 -0.69 -15.99
C ALA A 168 1.90 -2.07 -16.51
N ALA A 169 2.54 -2.56 -17.57
CA ALA A 169 2.23 -3.86 -18.17
C ALA A 169 2.48 -5.01 -17.19
N LYS A 170 3.62 -5.00 -16.48
CA LYS A 170 3.95 -5.98 -15.43
C LYS A 170 2.88 -6.03 -14.37
N ASN A 171 2.49 -4.87 -13.79
CA ASN A 171 1.51 -4.83 -12.72
C ASN A 171 0.11 -5.24 -13.21
N HIS A 172 -0.27 -4.93 -14.45
CA HIS A 172 -1.52 -5.44 -15.02
C HIS A 172 -1.49 -6.95 -15.30
N ALA A 173 -0.39 -7.51 -15.76
CA ALA A 173 -0.23 -8.96 -15.92
C ALA A 173 -0.33 -9.69 -14.57
N ASN A 174 0.33 -9.16 -13.52
CA ASN A 174 0.24 -9.70 -12.16
C ASN A 174 -1.19 -9.60 -11.61
N GLY A 175 -1.86 -8.46 -11.76
CA GLY A 175 -3.23 -8.26 -11.29
C GLY A 175 -4.27 -9.08 -12.04
N ALA A 176 -3.98 -9.49 -13.28
CA ALA A 176 -4.91 -10.31 -14.10
C ALA A 176 -5.23 -11.65 -13.43
N VAL A 177 -4.30 -12.21 -12.65
CA VAL A 177 -4.46 -13.48 -11.93
C VAL A 177 -4.83 -13.30 -10.45
N ASN A 178 -4.97 -12.05 -9.99
CA ASN A 178 -5.35 -11.76 -8.61
C ASN A 178 -6.87 -11.64 -8.47
N PRO A 179 -7.56 -12.58 -7.77
CA PRO A 179 -9.02 -12.53 -7.61
C PRO A 179 -9.51 -11.31 -6.83
N LEU A 180 -8.63 -10.67 -6.05
CA LEU A 180 -8.92 -9.51 -5.22
C LEU A 180 -8.68 -8.18 -5.95
N ALA A 181 -8.13 -8.22 -7.17
CA ALA A 181 -7.79 -7.01 -7.92
C ALA A 181 -9.02 -6.35 -8.56
N HIS A 182 -8.97 -5.01 -8.61
CA HIS A 182 -9.93 -4.18 -9.34
C HIS A 182 -9.87 -4.49 -10.84
N PHE A 183 -8.68 -4.45 -11.43
CA PHE A 183 -8.46 -4.79 -12.82
C PHE A 183 -7.82 -6.16 -12.96
N GLN A 184 -8.61 -7.13 -13.40
CA GLN A 184 -8.17 -8.48 -13.70
C GLN A 184 -7.95 -8.63 -15.21
N LYS A 185 -7.10 -7.76 -15.78
CA LYS A 185 -6.83 -7.72 -17.21
C LYS A 185 -5.38 -7.38 -17.49
N ASP A 186 -4.71 -8.25 -18.21
CA ASP A 186 -3.42 -7.93 -18.82
C ASP A 186 -3.63 -6.94 -19.98
N LEU A 187 -2.99 -5.79 -19.90
CA LEU A 187 -3.05 -4.74 -20.93
C LEU A 187 -1.94 -4.89 -21.98
N GLY A 188 -0.83 -5.54 -21.62
CA GLY A 188 0.36 -5.69 -22.45
C GLY A 188 1.16 -4.39 -22.63
N TYR A 189 2.43 -4.55 -23.00
CA TYR A 189 3.37 -3.42 -23.15
C TYR A 189 2.91 -2.40 -24.21
N ALA A 190 2.52 -2.87 -25.41
CA ALA A 190 2.15 -1.97 -26.49
C ALA A 190 0.99 -1.03 -26.13
N PHE A 191 -0.03 -1.52 -25.42
CA PHE A 191 -1.13 -0.69 -24.93
C PHE A 191 -0.63 0.35 -23.90
N CYS A 192 0.21 -0.06 -22.97
CA CYS A 192 0.72 0.84 -21.94
C CYS A 192 1.72 1.88 -22.52
N ARG A 193 2.43 1.53 -23.61
CA ARG A 193 3.42 2.43 -24.23
C ARG A 193 2.81 3.52 -25.09
N GLU A 194 1.81 3.19 -25.88
CA GLU A 194 1.27 4.10 -26.88
C GLU A 194 0.06 4.89 -26.35
N PRO A 195 0.09 6.24 -26.44
CA PRO A 195 -1.08 7.06 -26.19
C PRO A 195 -2.20 6.74 -27.19
N SER A 196 -3.44 6.66 -26.70
CA SER A 196 -4.64 6.40 -27.52
C SER A 196 -5.88 6.92 -26.80
N ASP A 197 -7.05 6.91 -27.48
CA ASP A 197 -8.33 7.27 -26.84
C ASP A 197 -8.64 6.42 -25.59
N LYS A 198 -8.16 5.16 -25.57
CA LYS A 198 -8.32 4.26 -24.42
C LYS A 198 -7.22 4.42 -23.36
N ASN A 199 -6.08 4.96 -23.75
CA ASN A 199 -4.91 5.24 -22.89
C ASN A 199 -4.38 6.67 -23.14
N PRO A 200 -5.19 7.73 -22.90
CA PRO A 200 -4.77 9.09 -23.14
C PRO A 200 -3.68 9.53 -22.17
N LEU A 201 -2.91 10.54 -22.58
CA LEU A 201 -2.11 11.34 -21.65
C LEU A 201 -3.06 12.05 -20.67
N ILE A 202 -2.74 11.97 -19.38
CA ILE A 202 -3.53 12.61 -18.31
C ILE A 202 -2.87 13.90 -17.86
N SER A 203 -1.56 13.86 -17.61
CA SER A 203 -0.76 15.04 -17.26
C SER A 203 0.70 14.77 -17.57
N GLY A 204 1.40 15.75 -18.18
CA GLY A 204 2.80 15.60 -18.59
C GLY A 204 3.01 14.30 -19.38
N PRO A 205 4.03 13.49 -19.06
CA PRO A 205 4.29 12.24 -19.74
C PRO A 205 3.39 11.08 -19.29
N LEU A 206 2.55 11.27 -18.26
CA LEU A 206 1.77 10.20 -17.64
C LEU A 206 0.49 9.91 -18.42
N LYS A 207 0.32 8.66 -18.80
CA LYS A 207 -0.89 8.11 -19.43
C LYS A 207 -1.85 7.58 -18.36
N ARG A 208 -3.09 7.27 -18.77
CA ARG A 208 -4.04 6.57 -17.90
C ARG A 208 -3.46 5.26 -17.35
N SER A 209 -2.70 4.51 -18.14
CA SER A 209 -2.03 3.30 -17.70
C SER A 209 -0.91 3.57 -16.69
N ASP A 210 -0.45 4.78 -16.51
CA ASP A 210 0.56 5.15 -15.51
C ASP A 210 -0.04 5.50 -14.14
N CYS A 211 -1.37 5.67 -14.06
CA CYS A 211 -2.10 6.08 -12.85
C CYS A 211 -2.84 4.91 -12.21
N SER A 212 -2.87 4.81 -10.89
CA SER A 212 -3.73 3.87 -10.19
C SER A 212 -5.21 4.24 -10.32
N PRO A 213 -6.14 3.26 -10.30
CA PRO A 213 -7.57 3.55 -10.38
C PRO A 213 -8.13 4.11 -9.07
N VAL A 214 -9.20 4.90 -9.20
CA VAL A 214 -10.09 5.20 -8.07
C VAL A 214 -10.81 3.93 -7.67
N THR A 215 -10.71 3.53 -6.40
CA THR A 215 -11.10 2.21 -5.95
C THR A 215 -11.70 2.24 -4.55
N ASP A 216 -12.74 1.48 -4.32
CA ASP A 216 -13.28 1.19 -2.99
C ASP A 216 -12.72 -0.13 -2.48
N GLY A 217 -12.68 -0.28 -1.16
CA GLY A 217 -12.37 -1.56 -0.52
C GLY A 217 -11.86 -1.42 0.89
N ALA A 218 -11.76 -2.56 1.55
CA ALA A 218 -11.21 -2.70 2.89
C ALA A 218 -10.29 -3.91 2.99
N ALA A 219 -9.35 -3.84 3.93
CA ALA A 219 -8.53 -4.95 4.36
C ALA A 219 -8.32 -4.85 5.87
N ALA A 220 -8.13 -5.98 6.54
CA ALA A 220 -7.86 -6.00 7.96
C ALA A 220 -6.81 -7.06 8.31
N VAL A 221 -6.06 -6.80 9.38
CA VAL A 221 -5.15 -7.77 10.00
C VAL A 221 -5.41 -7.82 11.49
N VAL A 222 -5.26 -9.00 12.06
CA VAL A 222 -5.15 -9.18 13.52
C VAL A 222 -3.67 -9.27 13.85
N LEU A 223 -3.23 -8.42 14.76
CA LEU A 223 -1.88 -8.43 15.32
C LEU A 223 -1.90 -9.09 16.69
N ALA A 224 -0.87 -9.86 16.99
CA ALA A 224 -0.66 -10.39 18.34
C ALA A 224 0.80 -10.18 18.78
N ASP A 225 1.03 -10.10 20.10
CA ASP A 225 2.37 -10.18 20.63
C ASP A 225 3.00 -11.54 20.29
N THR A 226 4.33 -11.61 20.27
CA THR A 226 5.03 -12.83 19.82
C THR A 226 4.70 -14.06 20.68
N THR A 227 4.45 -13.87 21.97
CA THR A 227 4.11 -15.00 22.88
C THR A 227 2.74 -15.57 22.53
N THR A 228 1.76 -14.70 22.35
CA THR A 228 0.40 -15.09 21.94
C THR A 228 0.41 -15.70 20.54
N ALA A 229 1.13 -15.09 19.58
CA ALA A 229 1.21 -15.54 18.20
C ALA A 229 1.78 -16.96 18.06
N MET A 230 2.76 -17.35 18.90
CA MET A 230 3.33 -18.70 18.88
C MET A 230 2.34 -19.80 19.27
N GLY A 231 1.22 -19.46 19.87
CA GLY A 231 0.10 -20.37 20.15
C GLY A 231 -0.96 -20.44 19.05
N MET A 232 -0.83 -19.64 17.99
CA MET A 232 -1.82 -19.53 16.90
C MET A 232 -1.40 -20.33 15.66
N ASP A 233 -2.35 -20.56 14.74
CA ASP A 233 -2.11 -21.32 13.50
C ASP A 233 -1.21 -20.61 12.51
N LYS A 234 -1.21 -19.26 12.55
CA LYS A 234 -0.42 -18.37 11.68
C LYS A 234 0.35 -17.37 12.53
N ALA A 235 1.60 -17.12 12.15
CA ALA A 235 2.38 -16.03 12.70
C ALA A 235 3.36 -15.49 11.65
N VAL A 236 3.13 -14.27 11.18
CA VAL A 236 4.04 -13.53 10.31
C VAL A 236 4.63 -12.37 11.10
N LEU A 237 5.90 -12.52 11.43
CA LEU A 237 6.65 -11.60 12.29
C LEU A 237 6.96 -10.30 11.55
N PHE A 238 6.75 -9.14 12.20
CA PHE A 238 7.41 -7.90 11.81
C PHE A 238 8.86 -7.95 12.30
N ARG A 239 9.74 -8.42 11.42
CA ARG A 239 11.18 -8.48 11.70
C ARG A 239 11.79 -7.09 11.89
N ALA A 240 11.29 -6.12 11.11
CA ALA A 240 11.59 -4.70 11.28
C ALA A 240 10.45 -3.81 10.77
N THR A 241 10.38 -2.62 11.34
CA THR A 241 9.52 -1.52 10.90
C THR A 241 10.29 -0.20 10.94
N ALA A 242 10.06 0.66 9.94
CA ALA A 242 10.61 2.01 9.92
C ALA A 242 9.57 3.01 9.43
N HIS A 243 9.53 4.18 10.04
CA HIS A 243 8.68 5.30 9.64
C HIS A 243 9.52 6.57 9.59
N VAL A 244 9.53 7.23 8.44
CA VAL A 244 10.28 8.46 8.19
C VAL A 244 9.37 9.46 7.48
N ASN A 245 9.27 10.67 8.01
CA ASN A 245 8.58 11.78 7.33
C ASN A 245 9.60 12.74 6.75
N ASP A 246 9.29 13.27 5.58
CA ASP A 246 9.96 14.37 4.93
C ASP A 246 9.09 15.63 4.95
N PHE A 247 9.60 16.75 4.44
CA PHE A 247 8.81 17.98 4.30
C PHE A 247 7.63 17.79 3.34
N LEU A 248 6.47 18.32 3.71
CA LEU A 248 5.28 18.24 2.85
C LEU A 248 5.43 19.04 1.54
N PRO A 249 5.88 20.32 1.53
CA PRO A 249 6.06 21.07 0.29
C PRO A 249 7.12 20.46 -0.63
N MET A 250 6.80 20.23 -1.91
CA MET A 250 7.74 19.74 -2.92
C MET A 250 8.94 20.68 -3.10
N THR A 251 8.72 21.99 -2.97
CA THR A 251 9.77 23.02 -3.11
C THR A 251 10.91 22.90 -2.10
N LYS A 252 10.75 22.12 -1.04
CA LYS A 252 11.77 21.88 -0.02
C LYS A 252 12.54 20.57 -0.19
N ARG A 253 12.29 19.82 -1.27
CA ARG A 253 12.84 18.47 -1.48
C ARG A 253 13.37 18.30 -2.92
N ASP A 254 14.34 17.44 -3.11
CA ASP A 254 14.64 16.88 -4.43
C ASP A 254 13.65 15.75 -4.74
N VAL A 255 12.59 16.09 -5.48
CA VAL A 255 11.50 15.16 -5.79
C VAL A 255 11.92 13.99 -6.69
N THR A 256 13.13 14.03 -7.26
CA THR A 256 13.68 12.95 -8.09
C THR A 256 14.40 11.87 -7.28
N GLN A 257 14.48 11.99 -5.95
CA GLN A 257 15.34 11.11 -5.15
C GLN A 257 14.59 10.29 -4.09
N PHE A 258 13.37 10.64 -3.71
CA PHE A 258 12.62 9.99 -2.63
C PHE A 258 13.47 9.69 -1.39
N GLU A 259 14.21 10.72 -0.90
CA GLU A 259 15.18 10.55 0.20
C GLU A 259 14.55 9.98 1.48
N GLY A 260 13.32 10.39 1.80
CA GLY A 260 12.58 9.86 2.95
C GLY A 260 12.31 8.35 2.80
N ALA A 261 12.02 7.89 1.58
CA ALA A 261 11.82 6.47 1.28
C ALA A 261 13.13 5.70 1.45
N ALA A 262 14.25 6.22 0.92
CA ALA A 262 15.55 5.60 1.08
C ALA A 262 15.95 5.47 2.57
N LYS A 263 15.70 6.52 3.37
CA LYS A 263 15.95 6.47 4.82
C LYS A 263 15.08 5.43 5.53
N ALA A 264 13.81 5.29 5.13
CA ALA A 264 12.91 4.28 5.70
C ALA A 264 13.43 2.86 5.41
N TRP A 265 13.80 2.57 4.15
CA TRP A 265 14.38 1.29 3.77
C TRP A 265 15.68 0.99 4.52
N HIS A 266 16.64 1.92 4.55
CA HIS A 266 17.88 1.74 5.30
C HIS A 266 17.64 1.43 6.79
N GLN A 267 16.73 2.16 7.45
CA GLN A 267 16.39 1.88 8.84
C GLN A 267 15.74 0.49 9.02
N ALA A 268 14.91 0.06 8.07
CA ALA A 268 14.29 -1.27 8.11
C ALA A 268 15.35 -2.37 7.93
N TYR A 269 16.25 -2.23 6.97
CA TYR A 269 17.36 -3.15 6.74
C TYR A 269 18.29 -3.24 7.95
N ASP A 270 18.71 -2.10 8.50
CA ASP A 270 19.57 -2.05 9.68
C ASP A 270 18.96 -2.76 10.90
N ARG A 271 17.65 -2.59 11.11
CA ARG A 271 16.92 -3.23 12.21
C ARG A 271 16.74 -4.73 11.98
N ALA A 272 16.44 -5.13 10.75
CA ALA A 272 16.29 -6.53 10.38
C ALA A 272 17.63 -7.26 10.22
N LYS A 273 18.75 -6.54 10.12
CA LYS A 273 20.10 -7.06 9.82
C LYS A 273 20.15 -7.81 8.49
N ILE A 274 19.56 -7.21 7.44
CA ILE A 274 19.54 -7.71 6.06
C ILE A 274 19.84 -6.57 5.08
N GLY A 275 20.02 -6.93 3.80
CA GLY A 275 20.07 -6.02 2.67
C GLY A 275 18.91 -6.25 1.69
N VAL A 276 18.90 -5.48 0.59
CA VAL A 276 17.90 -5.65 -0.48
C VAL A 276 17.99 -7.03 -1.14
N ASP A 277 19.18 -7.61 -1.19
CA ASP A 277 19.43 -8.93 -1.80
C ASP A 277 18.91 -10.11 -0.96
N ASP A 278 18.53 -9.88 0.28
CA ASP A 278 17.95 -10.88 1.18
C ASP A 278 16.42 -10.92 1.12
N LEU A 279 15.78 -10.02 0.34
CA LEU A 279 14.34 -10.03 0.14
C LEU A 279 13.96 -10.99 -0.99
N ASP A 280 12.90 -11.77 -0.79
CA ASP A 280 12.36 -12.69 -1.79
C ASP A 280 11.22 -12.07 -2.59
N VAL A 281 10.49 -11.12 -2.02
CA VAL A 281 9.34 -10.46 -2.63
C VAL A 281 9.09 -9.10 -2.00
N VAL A 282 8.56 -8.16 -2.78
CA VAL A 282 8.25 -6.80 -2.26
C VAL A 282 6.91 -6.31 -2.79
N GLU A 283 6.09 -5.75 -1.91
CA GLU A 283 4.94 -4.91 -2.26
C GLU A 283 5.34 -3.45 -2.06
N VAL A 284 5.37 -2.65 -3.13
CA VAL A 284 5.71 -1.22 -3.08
C VAL A 284 4.58 -0.35 -3.55
N HIS A 285 4.61 0.92 -3.18
CA HIS A 285 3.55 1.89 -3.45
C HIS A 285 3.65 2.48 -4.86
N ASP A 286 3.02 1.84 -5.82
CA ASP A 286 2.97 2.22 -7.23
C ASP A 286 1.69 3.01 -7.60
N CYS A 287 1.33 4.03 -6.81
CA CYS A 287 0.18 4.88 -7.16
C CYS A 287 0.33 5.51 -8.57
N PHE A 288 1.57 5.68 -9.01
CA PHE A 288 1.99 5.98 -10.38
C PHE A 288 3.20 5.12 -10.74
N THR A 289 3.37 4.81 -12.01
CA THR A 289 4.50 3.99 -12.48
C THR A 289 5.86 4.64 -12.21
N ILE A 290 5.95 5.98 -12.29
CA ILE A 290 7.16 6.72 -11.90
C ILE A 290 7.50 6.53 -10.41
N ALA A 291 6.51 6.41 -9.54
CA ALA A 291 6.74 6.16 -8.13
C ALA A 291 7.41 4.79 -7.89
N GLU A 292 6.93 3.73 -8.55
CA GLU A 292 7.57 2.40 -8.45
C GLU A 292 9.02 2.46 -8.92
N MET A 293 9.29 3.14 -10.05
CA MET A 293 10.64 3.29 -10.58
C MET A 293 11.59 4.01 -9.59
N LEU A 294 11.13 5.10 -8.97
CA LEU A 294 11.91 5.81 -7.95
C LEU A 294 12.10 5.00 -6.66
N ILE A 295 11.14 4.14 -6.33
CA ILE A 295 11.25 3.25 -5.17
C ILE A 295 12.29 2.16 -5.42
N TYR A 296 12.49 1.68 -6.66
CA TYR A 296 13.60 0.76 -6.97
C TYR A 296 14.95 1.35 -6.57
N GLU A 297 15.16 2.64 -6.84
CA GLU A 297 16.38 3.35 -6.46
C GLU A 297 16.43 3.58 -4.94
N ALA A 298 15.32 4.00 -4.34
CA ALA A 298 15.23 4.29 -2.92
C ALA A 298 15.46 3.05 -2.04
N MET A 299 15.05 1.86 -2.50
CA MET A 299 15.29 0.60 -1.77
C MET A 299 16.68 -0.01 -2.03
N GLY A 300 17.47 0.58 -2.92
CA GLY A 300 18.82 0.11 -3.25
C GLY A 300 18.86 -1.01 -4.31
N LEU A 301 17.78 -1.21 -5.07
CA LEU A 301 17.74 -2.18 -6.16
C LEU A 301 18.46 -1.66 -7.43
N ALA A 302 18.59 -0.35 -7.56
CA ALA A 302 19.38 0.33 -8.58
C ALA A 302 20.01 1.61 -8.01
N GLU A 303 21.06 2.06 -8.66
CA GLU A 303 21.66 3.37 -8.41
C GLU A 303 20.73 4.49 -8.89
N LYS A 304 20.93 5.71 -8.36
CA LYS A 304 20.15 6.90 -8.76
C LYS A 304 20.24 7.16 -10.25
N GLY A 305 19.08 7.33 -10.89
CA GLY A 305 18.95 7.51 -12.33
C GLY A 305 18.96 6.20 -13.13
N GLN A 306 19.04 5.05 -12.48
CA GLN A 306 19.08 3.73 -13.10
C GLN A 306 17.85 2.86 -12.80
N GLY A 307 16.80 3.43 -12.21
CA GLY A 307 15.59 2.69 -11.87
C GLY A 307 14.93 1.97 -13.05
N ALA A 308 15.08 2.51 -14.26
CA ALA A 308 14.58 1.90 -15.48
C ALA A 308 15.24 0.54 -15.80
N SER A 309 16.51 0.32 -15.46
CA SER A 309 17.20 -0.94 -15.73
C SER A 309 16.56 -2.11 -14.96
N VAL A 310 16.00 -1.86 -13.78
CA VAL A 310 15.37 -2.89 -12.93
C VAL A 310 14.25 -3.61 -13.67
N ILE A 311 13.39 -2.86 -14.36
CA ILE A 311 12.30 -3.46 -15.13
C ILE A 311 12.76 -3.93 -16.51
N ALA A 312 13.68 -3.20 -17.17
CA ALA A 312 14.20 -3.56 -18.49
C ALA A 312 14.96 -4.89 -18.46
N ASP A 313 15.74 -5.13 -17.40
CA ASP A 313 16.50 -6.38 -17.20
C ASP A 313 15.64 -7.50 -16.55
N GLY A 314 14.34 -7.25 -16.33
CA GLY A 314 13.41 -8.22 -15.77
C GLY A 314 13.57 -8.50 -14.27
N VAL A 315 14.41 -7.74 -13.57
CA VAL A 315 14.71 -7.96 -12.13
C VAL A 315 13.46 -7.93 -11.27
N SER A 316 12.51 -7.02 -11.55
CA SER A 316 11.26 -6.82 -10.78
C SER A 316 10.06 -7.63 -11.30
N THR A 317 10.24 -8.46 -12.33
CA THR A 317 9.17 -9.33 -12.86
C THR A 317 8.87 -10.49 -11.91
N LYS A 318 7.75 -11.19 -12.11
CA LYS A 318 7.36 -12.34 -11.28
C LYS A 318 8.43 -13.41 -11.17
N ASP A 319 9.16 -13.65 -12.26
CA ASP A 319 10.22 -14.66 -12.33
C ASP A 319 11.64 -14.03 -12.24
N GLY A 320 11.72 -12.75 -11.90
CA GLY A 320 12.95 -12.00 -11.76
C GLY A 320 13.67 -12.25 -10.42
N LYS A 321 14.82 -11.59 -10.24
CA LYS A 321 15.64 -11.71 -9.03
C LYS A 321 14.89 -11.28 -7.77
N LEU A 322 14.11 -10.18 -7.83
CA LEU A 322 13.28 -9.68 -6.75
C LEU A 322 11.91 -9.28 -7.30
N PRO A 323 10.92 -10.16 -7.26
CA PRO A 323 9.56 -9.85 -7.68
C PRO A 323 8.97 -8.66 -6.92
N VAL A 324 8.54 -7.64 -7.68
CA VAL A 324 7.92 -6.44 -7.12
C VAL A 324 6.46 -6.37 -7.55
N ASN A 325 5.55 -6.17 -6.58
CA ASN A 325 4.12 -6.09 -6.77
C ASN A 325 3.52 -7.34 -7.47
N PRO A 326 3.79 -8.57 -7.00
CA PRO A 326 3.17 -9.76 -7.57
C PRO A 326 1.64 -9.74 -7.41
N SER A 327 1.10 -8.94 -6.49
CA SER A 327 -0.35 -8.72 -6.32
C SER A 327 -0.99 -7.91 -7.45
N GLY A 328 -0.20 -7.28 -8.33
CA GLY A 328 -0.62 -6.30 -9.33
C GLY A 328 -0.45 -4.85 -8.88
N GLY A 329 0.11 -4.64 -7.68
CA GLY A 329 0.34 -3.32 -7.10
C GLY A 329 -0.95 -2.49 -6.97
N LEU A 330 -0.80 -1.22 -6.62
CA LEU A 330 -1.91 -0.27 -6.57
C LEU A 330 -2.47 -0.03 -7.99
N LYS A 331 -1.61 -0.18 -8.98
CA LYS A 331 -1.90 0.05 -10.40
C LYS A 331 -3.00 -0.84 -10.95
N SER A 332 -3.00 -2.13 -10.59
CA SER A 332 -3.98 -3.11 -11.08
C SER A 332 -4.87 -3.65 -9.96
N LYS A 333 -4.29 -3.97 -8.81
CA LYS A 333 -5.07 -4.41 -7.65
C LYS A 333 -6.03 -3.33 -7.17
N GLY A 334 -5.62 -2.07 -7.21
CA GLY A 334 -6.42 -0.92 -6.80
C GLY A 334 -5.83 -0.17 -5.62
N HIS A 335 -6.31 1.07 -5.40
CA HIS A 335 -5.77 1.97 -4.40
C HIS A 335 -6.88 2.64 -3.54
N PRO A 336 -7.64 1.88 -2.76
CA PRO A 336 -8.45 2.48 -1.69
C PRO A 336 -7.49 3.02 -0.64
N ILE A 337 -7.41 4.35 -0.49
CA ILE A 337 -6.30 5.03 0.21
C ILE A 337 -6.07 4.47 1.61
N GLY A 338 -7.10 4.42 2.45
CA GLY A 338 -6.99 3.92 3.82
C GLY A 338 -6.74 2.43 3.93
N ALA A 339 -7.16 1.64 2.92
CA ALA A 339 -6.98 0.19 2.91
C ALA A 339 -5.62 -0.25 2.37
N THR A 340 -4.99 0.57 1.53
CA THR A 340 -3.82 0.17 0.74
C THR A 340 -2.69 -0.40 1.58
N GLY A 341 -2.29 0.28 2.65
CA GLY A 341 -1.19 -0.18 3.50
C GLY A 341 -1.50 -1.51 4.19
N VAL A 342 -2.74 -1.72 4.65
CA VAL A 342 -3.16 -3.01 5.23
C VAL A 342 -3.16 -4.09 4.15
N SER A 343 -3.72 -3.81 2.96
CA SER A 343 -3.73 -4.72 1.81
C SER A 343 -2.32 -5.18 1.42
N MET A 344 -1.34 -4.28 1.38
CA MET A 344 0.04 -4.62 1.05
C MET A 344 0.64 -5.60 2.07
N HIS A 345 0.36 -5.39 3.37
CA HIS A 345 0.80 -6.32 4.42
C HIS A 345 0.09 -7.67 4.34
N VAL A 346 -1.20 -7.70 3.97
CA VAL A 346 -1.91 -8.96 3.71
C VAL A 346 -1.26 -9.72 2.56
N MET A 347 -0.99 -9.05 1.42
CA MET A 347 -0.35 -9.71 0.27
C MET A 347 1.04 -10.26 0.64
N ALA A 348 1.85 -9.48 1.35
CA ALA A 348 3.17 -9.90 1.79
C ALA A 348 3.11 -11.08 2.79
N ALA A 349 2.17 -11.05 3.74
CA ALA A 349 1.94 -12.14 4.68
C ALA A 349 1.52 -13.44 3.96
N MET A 350 0.63 -13.35 2.97
CA MET A 350 0.24 -14.50 2.14
C MET A 350 1.44 -15.08 1.40
N GLN A 351 2.34 -14.24 0.86
CA GLN A 351 3.54 -14.70 0.15
C GLN A 351 4.49 -15.48 1.07
N THR A 352 4.82 -14.94 2.23
CA THR A 352 5.75 -15.60 3.17
C THR A 352 5.19 -16.87 3.79
N ARG A 353 3.86 -17.02 3.82
CA ARG A 353 3.17 -18.21 4.30
C ARG A 353 2.96 -19.29 3.24
N GLY A 354 3.14 -18.97 1.96
CA GLY A 354 2.77 -19.87 0.87
C GLY A 354 1.26 -19.90 0.57
N ASP A 355 0.51 -18.92 1.05
CA ASP A 355 -0.96 -18.84 0.95
C ASP A 355 -1.44 -17.96 -0.21
N ALA A 356 -0.52 -17.44 -1.06
CA ALA A 356 -0.87 -16.47 -2.11
C ALA A 356 -1.47 -17.10 -3.39
N GLY A 357 -1.66 -18.41 -3.44
CA GLY A 357 -2.31 -19.11 -4.57
C GLY A 357 -1.63 -18.82 -5.91
N ALA A 358 -2.38 -18.33 -6.91
CA ALA A 358 -1.83 -18.01 -8.23
C ALA A 358 -0.80 -16.87 -8.23
N LEU A 359 -0.74 -16.07 -7.17
CA LEU A 359 0.22 -14.98 -6.99
C LEU A 359 1.53 -15.44 -6.38
N GLN A 360 1.59 -16.66 -5.88
CA GLN A 360 2.70 -17.16 -5.07
C GLN A 360 4.04 -17.05 -5.80
N ILE A 361 5.01 -16.48 -5.09
CA ILE A 361 6.42 -16.54 -5.42
C ILE A 361 7.02 -17.73 -4.69
N ASN A 362 7.58 -18.67 -5.43
CA ASN A 362 8.10 -19.90 -4.86
C ASN A 362 9.27 -19.62 -3.92
N GLY A 363 9.21 -20.16 -2.70
CA GLY A 363 10.28 -20.03 -1.72
C GLY A 363 10.38 -18.66 -1.06
N ALA A 364 9.35 -17.81 -1.17
CA ALA A 364 9.34 -16.51 -0.50
C ALA A 364 9.24 -16.67 1.02
N GLU A 365 10.31 -16.32 1.73
CA GLU A 365 10.42 -16.38 3.20
C GLU A 365 10.44 -14.97 3.80
N ILE A 366 11.12 -14.01 3.14
CA ILE A 366 11.29 -12.63 3.60
C ILE A 366 10.62 -11.67 2.62
N ALA A 367 9.61 -10.96 3.09
CA ALA A 367 8.89 -9.98 2.29
C ALA A 367 9.17 -8.54 2.76
N GLY A 368 9.37 -7.64 1.78
CA GLY A 368 9.39 -6.20 2.01
C GLY A 368 8.02 -5.57 1.73
N VAL A 369 7.63 -4.58 2.52
CA VAL A 369 6.47 -3.72 2.23
C VAL A 369 6.90 -2.27 2.33
N PHE A 370 6.62 -1.50 1.29
CA PHE A 370 6.84 -0.06 1.31
C PHE A 370 5.58 0.70 0.94
N ASN A 371 5.04 1.45 1.89
CA ASN A 371 3.85 2.29 1.71
C ASN A 371 4.19 3.75 1.98
N MET A 372 3.79 4.64 1.07
CA MET A 372 4.02 6.08 1.24
C MET A 372 2.73 6.88 1.22
N GLY A 373 2.75 8.02 1.93
CA GLY A 373 1.71 9.06 1.90
C GLY A 373 2.20 10.31 1.18
N GLY A 374 1.32 10.90 0.36
CA GLY A 374 1.69 12.02 -0.51
C GLY A 374 2.75 11.62 -1.53
N SER A 375 3.56 12.56 -1.95
CA SER A 375 4.70 12.33 -2.87
C SER A 375 5.96 11.94 -2.10
N ALA A 376 5.97 10.74 -1.48
CA ALA A 376 7.04 10.23 -0.61
C ALA A 376 7.33 11.12 0.61
N VAL A 377 6.26 11.67 1.21
CA VAL A 377 6.34 12.49 2.44
C VAL A 377 6.34 11.61 3.68
N ALA A 378 5.31 10.79 3.86
CA ALA A 378 5.24 9.80 4.92
C ALA A 378 5.66 8.44 4.37
N ASN A 379 6.75 7.88 4.88
CA ASN A 379 7.38 6.68 4.32
C ASN A 379 7.44 5.58 5.38
N TYR A 380 6.84 4.43 5.08
CA TYR A 380 6.77 3.27 5.95
C TYR A 380 7.40 2.07 5.25
N ALA A 381 8.39 1.46 5.88
CA ALA A 381 9.01 0.22 5.41
C ALA A 381 8.87 -0.88 6.47
N SER A 382 8.37 -2.03 6.07
CA SER A 382 8.24 -3.23 6.91
C SER A 382 9.01 -4.39 6.30
N ILE A 383 9.65 -5.19 7.14
CA ILE A 383 10.22 -6.48 6.77
C ILE A 383 9.44 -7.56 7.52
N LEU A 384 8.86 -8.48 6.77
CA LEU A 384 8.01 -9.56 7.27
C LEU A 384 8.67 -10.92 7.03
N GLU A 385 8.45 -11.85 7.95
CA GLU A 385 8.96 -13.21 7.88
C GLU A 385 7.93 -14.16 8.53
N ALA A 386 7.54 -15.23 7.83
CA ALA A 386 6.68 -16.23 8.45
C ALA A 386 7.49 -17.04 9.46
N VAL A 387 6.97 -17.14 10.67
CA VAL A 387 7.58 -17.95 11.75
C VAL A 387 6.72 -19.13 12.15
N ARG A 388 5.48 -19.17 11.59
CA ARG A 388 4.54 -20.30 11.74
C ARG A 388 3.46 -20.28 10.64
#